data_f615b81fe23436f1b87d2db461d3d9fe
#
_entry.id   f615b81fe23436f1b87d2db461d3d9fe
#
_cell.length_a   1.000
_cell.length_b   1.000
_cell.length_c   1.000
_cell.angle_alpha   90.00
_cell.angle_beta   90.00
_cell.angle_gamma   90.00
#
_symmetry.space_group_name_H-M   'P 1'
#
loop_
_entity.id
_entity.type
_entity.pdbx_description
1 polymer ?
#
loop_
_entity_poly.entity_id
_entity_poly.type
_entity_poly.pdbx_seq_one_letter_code
_entity_poly.pdbx_strand_id
1 'polypeptide(L)'
;MAHFDKIAFCKLVSGAVCVLPIWHTFRACGIIIAEKIKIFMETRRQILKKMKKSTAIKEATELDYNKDGSVQINVGLKEADDFFSPHAYKTYEFINPDVEHYIKRYEGTIPLNEDVSVDIYTETPTTNDEKVRIRKALKRHYAECIVREESNYKRELTKGIWFSIIGVMFLLVEAIIIAFFDNFFLDTLLAVVGWLFLWDGLESLLYDRSEIKTRLIRLYRILNAKVHVRQYSKKIKREYGLEEETEE
;
A
#
# COMPACT_ATOMS: atom_id res chain seq x y z
N MET A 1 -34.49 -2.47 54.73
CA MET A 1 -34.18 -2.89 53.37
C MET A 1 -34.43 -1.83 52.25
N ALA A 2 -35.06 -0.70 52.56
CA ALA A 2 -35.44 0.33 51.58
C ALA A 2 -34.46 1.54 51.48
N HIS A 3 -33.35 1.52 52.21
CA HIS A 3 -32.39 2.65 52.23
C HIS A 3 -31.15 2.41 51.33
N PHE A 4 -30.92 1.16 50.89
CA PHE A 4 -29.78 0.83 50.07
C PHE A 4 -30.03 1.13 48.55
N ASP A 5 -31.27 1.03 48.10
CA ASP A 5 -31.63 1.26 46.69
C ASP A 5 -31.60 2.72 46.25
N LYS A 6 -31.82 3.68 47.19
CA LYS A 6 -31.80 5.12 46.88
C LYS A 6 -30.39 5.68 46.67
N ILE A 7 -29.39 5.11 47.33
CA ILE A 7 -27.99 5.56 47.19
C ILE A 7 -27.39 5.02 45.86
N ALA A 8 -27.73 3.79 45.48
CA ALA A 8 -27.29 3.20 44.20
C ALA A 8 -27.93 3.95 42.99
N PHE A 9 -29.22 4.29 43.11
CA PHE A 9 -29.93 5.04 42.07
C PHE A 9 -29.42 6.48 41.93
N CYS A 10 -29.05 7.13 43.03
CA CYS A 10 -28.50 8.49 43.02
C CYS A 10 -27.06 8.52 42.43
N LYS A 11 -26.24 7.48 42.66
CA LYS A 11 -24.91 7.35 42.01
C LYS A 11 -25.02 7.09 40.52
N LEU A 12 -25.98 6.29 40.07
CA LEU A 12 -26.22 6.04 38.64
C LEU A 12 -26.67 7.32 37.91
N VAL A 13 -27.52 8.15 38.54
CA VAL A 13 -27.99 9.43 37.95
C VAL A 13 -26.90 10.49 37.98
N SER A 14 -26.06 10.55 39.03
CA SER A 14 -24.94 11.48 39.12
C SER A 14 -23.81 11.10 38.13
N GLY A 15 -23.54 9.82 37.92
CA GLY A 15 -22.62 9.35 36.91
C GLY A 15 -23.06 9.65 35.47
N ALA A 16 -24.36 9.53 35.19
CA ALA A 16 -24.93 9.88 33.90
C ALA A 16 -24.87 11.39 33.60
N VAL A 17 -24.95 12.26 34.62
CA VAL A 17 -24.85 13.71 34.43
C VAL A 17 -23.42 14.16 34.13
N CYS A 18 -22.38 13.45 34.62
CA CYS A 18 -20.97 13.73 34.26
C CYS A 18 -20.56 13.18 32.87
N VAL A 19 -21.21 12.12 32.41
CA VAL A 19 -20.92 11.52 31.09
C VAL A 19 -21.57 12.32 29.94
N LEU A 20 -22.71 12.99 30.20
CA LEU A 20 -23.41 13.81 29.22
C LEU A 20 -22.57 14.94 28.60
N PRO A 21 -21.76 15.74 29.30
CA PRO A 21 -20.94 16.77 28.69
C PRO A 21 -19.78 16.18 27.90
N ILE A 22 -19.24 15.02 28.29
CA ILE A 22 -18.18 14.30 27.54
C ILE A 22 -18.77 13.76 26.23
N TRP A 23 -19.99 13.24 26.26
CA TRP A 23 -20.68 12.74 25.05
C TRP A 23 -21.01 13.88 24.06
N HIS A 24 -21.39 15.06 24.58
CA HIS A 24 -21.61 16.23 23.73
C HIS A 24 -20.31 16.79 23.13
N THR A 25 -19.21 16.78 23.85
CA THR A 25 -17.89 17.17 23.31
C THR A 25 -17.38 16.16 22.29
N PHE A 26 -17.54 14.85 22.50
CA PHE A 26 -17.21 13.82 21.53
C PHE A 26 -18.07 13.93 20.27
N ARG A 27 -19.36 14.19 20.39
CA ARG A 27 -20.27 14.39 19.27
C ARG A 27 -19.92 15.66 18.47
N ALA A 28 -19.59 16.75 19.15
CA ALA A 28 -19.12 17.97 18.51
C ALA A 28 -17.77 17.78 17.82
N CYS A 29 -16.82 17.08 18.44
CA CYS A 29 -15.53 16.75 17.86
C CYS A 29 -15.69 15.83 16.64
N GLY A 30 -16.56 14.83 16.69
CA GLY A 30 -16.89 13.95 15.57
C GLY A 30 -17.49 14.69 14.38
N ILE A 31 -18.36 15.67 14.62
CA ILE A 31 -18.96 16.52 13.57
C ILE A 31 -17.87 17.40 12.91
N ILE A 32 -17.01 18.03 13.71
CA ILE A 32 -15.91 18.87 13.21
C ILE A 32 -14.91 18.05 12.39
N ILE A 33 -14.59 16.83 12.83
CA ILE A 33 -13.72 15.90 12.08
C ILE A 33 -14.37 15.50 10.77
N ALA A 34 -15.65 15.13 10.78
CA ALA A 34 -16.38 14.75 9.57
C ALA A 34 -16.47 15.92 8.56
N GLU A 35 -16.66 17.13 9.03
CA GLU A 35 -16.68 18.33 8.20
C GLU A 35 -15.32 18.65 7.60
N LYS A 36 -14.25 18.56 8.38
CA LYS A 36 -12.86 18.70 7.88
C LYS A 36 -12.51 17.62 6.87
N ILE A 37 -12.92 16.38 7.09
CA ILE A 37 -12.73 15.27 6.11
C ILE A 37 -13.49 15.58 4.81
N LYS A 38 -14.72 16.06 4.91
CA LYS A 38 -15.52 16.42 3.72
C LYS A 38 -14.86 17.54 2.91
N ILE A 39 -14.39 18.61 3.56
CA ILE A 39 -13.65 19.71 2.94
C ILE A 39 -12.36 19.21 2.30
N PHE A 40 -11.60 18.35 2.98
CA PHE A 40 -10.38 17.76 2.46
C PHE A 40 -10.66 16.91 1.21
N MET A 41 -11.70 16.09 1.23
CA MET A 41 -12.11 15.26 0.08
C MET A 41 -12.56 16.10 -1.11
N GLU A 42 -13.30 17.19 -0.87
CA GLU A 42 -13.74 18.12 -1.91
C GLU A 42 -12.55 18.85 -2.56
N THR A 43 -11.63 19.37 -1.74
CA THR A 43 -10.40 20.01 -2.20
C THR A 43 -9.54 19.04 -3.03
N ARG A 44 -9.39 17.78 -2.55
CA ARG A 44 -8.69 16.73 -3.29
C ARG A 44 -9.33 16.44 -4.65
N ARG A 45 -10.67 16.37 -4.73
CA ARG A 45 -11.39 16.19 -6.01
C ARG A 45 -11.16 17.34 -6.98
N GLN A 46 -11.13 18.58 -6.50
CA GLN A 46 -10.86 19.76 -7.33
C GLN A 46 -9.42 19.76 -7.86
N ILE A 47 -8.44 19.41 -6.99
CA ILE A 47 -7.04 19.28 -7.40
C ILE A 47 -6.91 18.19 -8.47
N LEU A 48 -7.48 17.01 -8.25
CA LEU A 48 -7.46 15.91 -9.21
C LEU A 48 -8.10 16.27 -10.56
N LYS A 49 -9.20 17.04 -10.55
CA LYS A 49 -9.81 17.54 -11.79
C LYS A 49 -8.89 18.53 -12.54
N LYS A 50 -8.18 19.41 -11.82
CA LYS A 50 -7.19 20.33 -12.42
C LYS A 50 -5.99 19.56 -12.97
N MET A 51 -5.49 18.57 -12.24
CA MET A 51 -4.38 17.73 -12.67
C MET A 51 -4.70 16.95 -13.95
N LYS A 52 -5.89 16.36 -14.07
CA LYS A 52 -6.33 15.64 -15.27
C LYS A 52 -6.45 16.54 -16.53
N LYS A 53 -6.53 17.86 -16.37
CA LYS A 53 -6.54 18.82 -17.49
C LYS A 53 -5.15 19.25 -17.93
N SER A 54 -4.11 18.96 -17.17
CA SER A 54 -2.72 19.32 -17.52
C SER A 54 -2.22 18.45 -18.67
N THR A 55 -1.72 19.07 -19.74
CA THR A 55 -1.14 18.39 -20.89
C THR A 55 0.05 17.52 -20.47
N ALA A 56 0.91 18.03 -19.59
CA ALA A 56 2.05 17.28 -19.06
C ALA A 56 1.65 15.99 -18.32
N ILE A 57 0.50 16.01 -17.62
CA ILE A 57 0.00 14.79 -16.94
C ILE A 57 -0.58 13.81 -17.97
N LYS A 58 -1.24 14.31 -19.01
CA LYS A 58 -1.75 13.44 -20.09
C LYS A 58 -0.60 12.73 -20.79
N GLU A 59 0.45 13.46 -21.17
CA GLU A 59 1.64 12.90 -21.79
C GLU A 59 2.34 11.91 -20.86
N ALA A 60 2.48 12.23 -19.55
CA ALA A 60 3.08 11.33 -18.57
C ALA A 60 2.21 10.09 -18.23
N THR A 61 0.92 10.12 -18.57
CA THR A 61 -0.02 9.00 -18.37
C THR A 61 -0.43 8.34 -19.70
N GLU A 62 0.22 8.70 -20.80
CA GLU A 62 0.05 8.00 -22.07
C GLU A 62 0.64 6.61 -21.92
N LEU A 63 -0.22 5.60 -22.02
CA LEU A 63 0.14 4.21 -21.82
C LEU A 63 0.22 3.53 -23.18
N ASP A 64 1.33 2.83 -23.41
CA ASP A 64 1.49 2.00 -24.60
C ASP A 64 0.72 0.70 -24.44
N TYR A 65 -0.19 0.43 -25.35
CA TYR A 65 -0.99 -0.79 -25.33
C TYR A 65 -0.50 -1.80 -26.37
N ASN A 66 -0.35 -3.04 -25.94
CA ASN A 66 -0.14 -4.16 -26.84
C ASN A 66 -1.41 -4.47 -27.66
N LYS A 67 -1.26 -5.26 -28.71
CA LYS A 67 -2.40 -5.78 -29.49
C LYS A 67 -3.42 -6.55 -28.66
N ASP A 68 -2.98 -7.10 -27.54
CA ASP A 68 -3.79 -7.86 -26.58
C ASP A 68 -4.55 -6.96 -25.58
N GLY A 69 -4.41 -5.62 -25.67
CA GLY A 69 -5.02 -4.67 -24.75
C GLY A 69 -4.27 -4.54 -23.41
N SER A 70 -3.15 -5.22 -23.19
CA SER A 70 -2.33 -5.07 -22.00
C SER A 70 -1.39 -3.86 -22.13
N VAL A 71 -1.15 -3.17 -21.02
CA VAL A 71 -0.18 -2.05 -20.96
C VAL A 71 1.22 -2.60 -21.02
N GLN A 72 2.04 -2.05 -21.90
CA GLN A 72 3.39 -2.50 -22.18
C GLN A 72 4.38 -1.76 -21.30
N ILE A 73 5.21 -2.51 -20.56
CA ILE A 73 6.39 -1.99 -19.87
C ILE A 73 7.62 -2.33 -20.71
N ASN A 74 8.22 -1.31 -21.32
CA ASN A 74 9.37 -1.46 -22.20
C ASN A 74 10.67 -1.31 -21.39
N VAL A 75 11.50 -2.34 -21.36
CA VAL A 75 12.80 -2.34 -20.69
C VAL A 75 13.90 -2.48 -21.73
N GLY A 76 14.77 -1.49 -21.85
CA GLY A 76 15.92 -1.52 -22.76
C GLY A 76 17.19 -1.96 -22.05
N LEU A 77 17.91 -2.92 -22.65
CA LEU A 77 19.17 -3.45 -22.14
C LEU A 77 20.20 -3.49 -23.29
N LYS A 78 21.47 -3.33 -22.99
CA LYS A 78 22.53 -3.53 -23.98
C LYS A 78 22.71 -5.02 -24.27
N GLU A 79 22.91 -5.81 -23.23
CA GLU A 79 23.07 -7.25 -23.30
C GLU A 79 22.06 -7.98 -22.42
N ALA A 80 21.84 -9.26 -22.69
CA ALA A 80 20.94 -10.09 -21.89
C ALA A 80 21.43 -10.24 -20.43
N ASP A 81 22.75 -10.21 -20.21
CA ASP A 81 23.33 -10.34 -18.88
C ASP A 81 23.16 -9.07 -18.02
N ASP A 82 22.92 -7.89 -18.60
CA ASP A 82 22.60 -6.65 -17.86
C ASP A 82 21.29 -6.74 -17.06
N PHE A 83 20.45 -7.71 -17.42
CA PHE A 83 19.23 -8.03 -16.65
C PHE A 83 19.53 -8.56 -15.25
N PHE A 84 20.70 -9.17 -15.07
CA PHE A 84 21.09 -9.81 -13.83
C PHE A 84 22.01 -8.93 -13.00
N SER A 85 21.95 -9.08 -11.69
CA SER A 85 22.85 -8.38 -10.77
C SER A 85 24.29 -8.86 -11.00
N PRO A 86 25.28 -7.96 -11.12
CA PRO A 86 26.68 -8.32 -11.29
C PRO A 86 27.25 -9.08 -10.08
N HIS A 87 26.59 -9.01 -8.94
CA HIS A 87 26.96 -9.71 -7.70
C HIS A 87 26.27 -11.07 -7.53
N ALA A 88 25.44 -11.47 -8.49
CA ALA A 88 24.75 -12.76 -8.42
C ALA A 88 25.71 -13.92 -8.64
N TYR A 89 25.73 -14.86 -7.69
CA TYR A 89 26.47 -16.10 -7.87
C TYR A 89 25.77 -17.00 -8.89
N LYS A 90 26.51 -17.68 -9.75
CA LYS A 90 26.02 -18.45 -10.91
C LYS A 90 24.82 -19.36 -10.68
N THR A 91 24.59 -19.78 -9.45
CA THR A 91 23.48 -20.67 -9.09
C THR A 91 22.19 -19.92 -8.72
N TYR A 92 22.30 -18.64 -8.36
CA TYR A 92 21.16 -17.82 -7.89
C TYR A 92 21.19 -16.46 -8.57
N GLU A 93 20.47 -16.35 -9.66
CA GLU A 93 20.42 -15.14 -10.47
C GLU A 93 19.39 -14.16 -9.92
N PHE A 94 19.87 -13.05 -9.37
CA PHE A 94 19.04 -11.93 -8.97
C PHE A 94 18.87 -10.94 -10.10
N ILE A 95 17.71 -10.30 -10.17
CA ILE A 95 17.50 -9.21 -11.11
C ILE A 95 18.36 -8.01 -10.70
N ASN A 96 18.87 -7.29 -11.69
CA ASN A 96 19.56 -6.03 -11.47
C ASN A 96 18.61 -5.05 -10.74
N PRO A 97 19.05 -4.44 -9.62
CA PRO A 97 18.23 -3.49 -8.88
C PRO A 97 17.70 -2.31 -9.71
N ASP A 98 18.46 -1.85 -10.68
CA ASP A 98 18.05 -0.76 -11.57
C ASP A 98 16.87 -1.17 -12.47
N VAL A 99 16.93 -2.39 -13.02
CA VAL A 99 15.84 -2.97 -13.82
C VAL A 99 14.59 -3.18 -12.96
N GLU A 100 14.75 -3.70 -11.75
CA GLU A 100 13.65 -3.85 -10.79
C GLU A 100 13.00 -2.51 -10.46
N HIS A 101 13.82 -1.49 -10.14
CA HIS A 101 13.35 -0.16 -9.81
C HIS A 101 12.59 0.48 -10.99
N TYR A 102 13.11 0.33 -12.20
CA TYR A 102 12.48 0.82 -13.42
C TYR A 102 11.09 0.19 -13.62
N ILE A 103 11.00 -1.14 -13.55
CA ILE A 103 9.73 -1.86 -13.71
C ILE A 103 8.72 -1.42 -12.63
N LYS A 104 9.13 -1.35 -11.37
CA LYS A 104 8.28 -0.91 -10.25
C LYS A 104 7.79 0.52 -10.42
N ARG A 105 8.67 1.43 -10.86
CA ARG A 105 8.33 2.83 -11.08
C ARG A 105 7.29 2.97 -12.19
N TYR A 106 7.49 2.29 -13.31
CA TYR A 106 6.57 2.34 -14.44
C TYR A 106 5.23 1.68 -14.10
N GLU A 107 5.25 0.51 -13.48
CA GLU A 107 4.06 -0.18 -12.99
C GLU A 107 3.24 0.68 -12.01
N GLY A 108 3.92 1.50 -11.19
CA GLY A 108 3.29 2.45 -10.27
C GLY A 108 2.38 3.46 -10.95
N THR A 109 2.61 3.80 -12.22
CA THR A 109 1.79 4.74 -13.00
C THR A 109 0.56 4.07 -13.63
N ILE A 110 0.56 2.74 -13.76
CA ILE A 110 -0.52 1.98 -14.41
C ILE A 110 -1.70 1.78 -13.45
N PRO A 111 -2.95 2.05 -13.86
CA PRO A 111 -4.13 1.75 -13.07
C PRO A 111 -4.23 0.27 -12.70
N LEU A 112 -4.79 -0.05 -11.52
CA LEU A 112 -4.84 -1.42 -11.01
C LEU A 112 -5.74 -2.37 -11.80
N ASN A 113 -6.64 -1.84 -12.61
CA ASN A 113 -7.60 -2.59 -13.44
C ASN A 113 -7.04 -2.98 -14.82
N GLU A 114 -5.85 -2.51 -15.17
CA GLU A 114 -5.24 -2.80 -16.47
C GLU A 114 -4.29 -4.00 -16.37
N ASP A 115 -4.31 -4.88 -17.37
CA ASP A 115 -3.33 -5.96 -17.48
C ASP A 115 -1.98 -5.41 -17.97
N VAL A 116 -0.90 -6.06 -17.55
CA VAL A 116 0.47 -5.61 -17.81
C VAL A 116 1.22 -6.67 -18.60
N SER A 117 2.02 -6.24 -19.56
CA SER A 117 3.04 -7.05 -20.23
C SER A 117 4.42 -6.41 -20.03
N VAL A 118 5.46 -7.25 -19.97
CA VAL A 118 6.84 -6.78 -19.84
C VAL A 118 7.59 -7.16 -21.10
N ASP A 119 7.99 -6.15 -21.86
CA ASP A 119 8.74 -6.31 -23.11
C ASP A 119 10.18 -5.85 -22.88
N ILE A 120 11.11 -6.79 -22.98
CA ILE A 120 12.54 -6.57 -22.76
C ILE A 120 13.22 -6.54 -24.13
N TYR A 121 13.88 -5.43 -24.40
CA TYR A 121 14.61 -5.21 -25.64
C TYR A 121 16.12 -5.27 -25.39
N THR A 122 16.85 -6.03 -26.20
CA THR A 122 18.31 -6.14 -26.12
C THR A 122 18.95 -5.64 -27.42
N GLU A 123 20.12 -5.00 -27.35
CA GLU A 123 20.84 -4.57 -28.53
C GLU A 123 21.51 -5.75 -29.22
N THR A 124 22.04 -6.70 -28.44
CA THR A 124 22.65 -7.93 -28.94
C THR A 124 21.60 -9.02 -29.18
N PRO A 125 21.86 -9.94 -30.14
CA PRO A 125 20.99 -11.09 -30.37
C PRO A 125 20.92 -11.97 -29.13
N THR A 126 19.74 -12.27 -28.68
CA THR A 126 19.51 -13.08 -27.48
C THR A 126 19.16 -14.50 -27.84
N THR A 127 19.83 -15.46 -27.24
CA THR A 127 19.58 -16.89 -27.43
C THR A 127 18.27 -17.32 -26.77
N ASN A 128 17.72 -18.45 -27.18
CA ASN A 128 16.50 -18.96 -26.55
C ASN A 128 16.71 -19.33 -25.08
N ASP A 129 17.89 -19.78 -24.68
CA ASP A 129 18.22 -20.12 -23.32
C ASP A 129 18.27 -18.86 -22.44
N GLU A 130 18.84 -17.76 -22.91
CA GLU A 130 18.84 -16.47 -22.22
C GLU A 130 17.43 -15.92 -22.04
N LYS A 131 16.58 -16.04 -23.06
CA LYS A 131 15.16 -15.65 -22.94
C LYS A 131 14.43 -16.44 -21.85
N VAL A 132 14.71 -17.72 -21.74
CA VAL A 132 14.14 -18.59 -20.70
C VAL A 132 14.70 -18.20 -19.32
N ARG A 133 16.02 -17.93 -19.21
CA ARG A 133 16.68 -17.47 -17.98
C ARG A 133 16.04 -16.17 -17.48
N ILE A 134 15.91 -15.16 -18.32
CA ILE A 134 15.31 -13.87 -17.98
C ILE A 134 13.87 -14.05 -17.46
N ARG A 135 13.03 -14.80 -18.19
CA ARG A 135 11.65 -15.06 -17.76
C ARG A 135 11.58 -15.78 -16.42
N LYS A 136 12.44 -16.76 -16.21
CA LYS A 136 12.49 -17.54 -14.96
C LYS A 136 12.95 -16.68 -13.79
N ALA A 137 13.99 -15.86 -14.00
CA ALA A 137 14.49 -14.94 -12.98
C ALA A 137 13.44 -13.90 -12.58
N LEU A 138 12.76 -13.30 -13.57
CA LEU A 138 11.68 -12.34 -13.32
C LEU A 138 10.57 -12.97 -12.47
N LYS A 139 10.04 -14.10 -12.90
CA LYS A 139 8.95 -14.78 -12.17
C LYS A 139 9.37 -15.18 -10.76
N ARG A 140 10.57 -15.70 -10.59
CA ARG A 140 11.10 -16.09 -9.28
C ARG A 140 11.21 -14.89 -8.36
N HIS A 141 11.82 -13.81 -8.83
CA HIS A 141 11.99 -12.59 -8.05
C HIS A 141 10.64 -12.04 -7.54
N TYR A 142 9.64 -11.91 -8.42
CA TYR A 142 8.33 -11.41 -8.01
C TYR A 142 7.57 -12.39 -7.12
N ALA A 143 7.74 -13.70 -7.30
CA ALA A 143 7.20 -14.70 -6.38
C ALA A 143 7.81 -14.56 -4.97
N GLU A 144 9.12 -14.34 -4.86
CA GLU A 144 9.80 -14.10 -3.58
C GLU A 144 9.33 -12.79 -2.92
N CYS A 145 9.14 -11.73 -3.71
CA CYS A 145 8.57 -10.47 -3.23
C CYS A 145 7.14 -10.66 -2.68
N ILE A 146 6.31 -11.44 -3.36
CA ILE A 146 4.94 -11.75 -2.92
C ILE A 146 4.96 -12.50 -1.58
N VAL A 147 5.78 -13.54 -1.44
CA VAL A 147 5.89 -14.30 -0.18
C VAL A 147 6.30 -13.38 0.99
N ARG A 148 7.22 -12.44 0.74
CA ARG A 148 7.65 -11.44 1.72
C ARG A 148 6.51 -10.49 2.11
N GLU A 149 5.79 -9.96 1.14
CA GLU A 149 4.67 -9.05 1.40
C GLU A 149 3.46 -9.77 2.05
N GLU A 150 3.21 -11.03 1.72
CA GLU A 150 2.19 -11.83 2.42
C GLU A 150 2.56 -12.06 3.89
N SER A 151 3.83 -12.27 4.19
CA SER A 151 4.32 -12.37 5.57
C SER A 151 4.11 -11.05 6.33
N ASN A 152 4.43 -9.91 5.70
CA ASN A 152 4.19 -8.58 6.25
C ASN A 152 2.70 -8.35 6.50
N TYR A 153 1.84 -8.73 5.55
CA TYR A 153 0.39 -8.62 5.69
C TYR A 153 -0.15 -9.38 6.92
N LYS A 154 0.30 -10.64 7.10
CA LYS A 154 -0.09 -11.45 8.26
C LYS A 154 0.39 -10.84 9.57
N ARG A 155 1.62 -10.29 9.58
CA ARG A 155 2.21 -9.65 10.76
C ARG A 155 1.41 -8.41 11.18
N GLU A 156 1.10 -7.51 10.24
CA GLU A 156 0.33 -6.29 10.53
C GLU A 156 -1.12 -6.63 10.96
N LEU A 157 -1.73 -7.64 10.34
CA LEU A 157 -3.05 -8.12 10.77
C LEU A 157 -3.03 -8.62 12.22
N THR A 158 -2.04 -9.44 12.57
CA THR A 158 -1.90 -9.99 13.93
C THR A 158 -1.63 -8.87 14.94
N LYS A 159 -0.74 -7.93 14.62
CA LYS A 159 -0.45 -6.76 15.44
C LYS A 159 -1.72 -5.92 15.70
N GLY A 160 -2.48 -5.60 14.65
CA GLY A 160 -3.71 -4.82 14.79
C GLY A 160 -4.76 -5.50 15.67
N ILE A 161 -4.93 -6.82 15.53
CA ILE A 161 -5.85 -7.60 16.37
C ILE A 161 -5.41 -7.56 17.83
N TRP A 162 -4.13 -7.79 18.13
CA TRP A 162 -3.62 -7.77 19.50
C TRP A 162 -3.77 -6.40 20.16
N PHE A 163 -3.45 -5.33 19.46
CA PHE A 163 -3.61 -3.97 19.99
C PHE A 163 -5.08 -3.64 20.25
N SER A 164 -5.98 -4.05 19.37
CA SER A 164 -7.42 -3.87 19.59
C SER A 164 -7.91 -4.64 20.81
N ILE A 165 -7.47 -5.89 21.02
CA ILE A 165 -7.82 -6.70 22.20
C ILE A 165 -7.30 -6.04 23.48
N ILE A 166 -6.05 -5.58 23.49
CA ILE A 166 -5.45 -4.90 24.64
C ILE A 166 -6.22 -3.61 24.93
N GLY A 167 -6.53 -2.81 23.93
CA GLY A 167 -7.33 -1.58 24.10
C GLY A 167 -8.70 -1.85 24.74
N VAL A 168 -9.43 -2.85 24.24
CA VAL A 168 -10.71 -3.26 24.81
C VAL A 168 -10.57 -3.75 26.25
N MET A 169 -9.52 -4.49 26.58
CA MET A 169 -9.24 -4.94 27.94
C MET A 169 -9.02 -3.76 28.89
N PHE A 170 -8.26 -2.73 28.49
CA PHE A 170 -8.10 -1.52 29.30
C PHE A 170 -9.43 -0.79 29.55
N LEU A 171 -10.28 -0.64 28.52
CA LEU A 171 -11.59 -0.02 28.65
C LEU A 171 -12.54 -0.84 29.55
N LEU A 172 -12.46 -2.18 29.55
CA LEU A 172 -13.23 -3.02 30.45
C LEU A 172 -12.77 -2.86 31.92
N VAL A 173 -11.44 -2.80 32.15
CA VAL A 173 -10.89 -2.55 33.48
C VAL A 173 -11.30 -1.16 33.97
N GLU A 174 -11.24 -0.13 33.14
CA GLU A 174 -11.76 1.20 33.43
C GLU A 174 -13.21 1.15 33.89
N ALA A 175 -14.09 0.50 33.12
CA ALA A 175 -15.51 0.39 33.46
C ALA A 175 -15.74 -0.28 34.83
N ILE A 176 -14.93 -1.26 35.19
CA ILE A 176 -14.96 -1.92 36.51
C ILE A 176 -14.52 -0.93 37.61
N ILE A 177 -13.44 -0.18 37.37
CA ILE A 177 -12.90 0.78 38.34
C ILE A 177 -13.91 1.88 38.62
N ILE A 178 -14.58 2.45 37.61
CA ILE A 178 -15.65 3.43 37.78
C ILE A 178 -16.76 2.86 38.64
N ALA A 179 -17.13 1.61 38.49
CA ALA A 179 -18.22 1.00 39.25
C ALA A 179 -17.90 0.79 40.71
N PHE A 180 -16.65 0.59 41.10
CA PHE A 180 -16.24 0.21 42.46
C PHE A 180 -15.36 1.24 43.18
N PHE A 181 -14.67 2.12 42.46
CA PHE A 181 -13.70 3.06 43.00
C PHE A 181 -13.96 4.46 42.46
N ASP A 182 -14.09 5.42 43.35
CA ASP A 182 -14.35 6.84 42.98
C ASP A 182 -13.01 7.57 42.78
N ASN A 183 -12.18 7.11 41.82
CA ASN A 183 -10.84 7.66 41.56
C ASN A 183 -10.73 8.18 40.12
N PHE A 184 -11.05 9.47 39.97
CA PHE A 184 -11.04 10.17 38.67
C PHE A 184 -9.71 10.09 37.92
N PHE A 185 -8.57 10.08 38.60
CA PHE A 185 -7.26 10.05 37.95
C PHE A 185 -6.98 8.71 37.30
N LEU A 186 -7.22 7.58 38.01
CA LEU A 186 -7.03 6.24 37.46
C LEU A 186 -8.00 5.95 36.31
N ASP A 187 -9.22 6.39 36.42
CA ASP A 187 -10.24 6.29 35.38
C ASP A 187 -9.78 6.99 34.10
N THR A 188 -9.43 8.27 34.17
CA THR A 188 -8.97 9.03 33.01
C THR A 188 -7.70 8.42 32.40
N LEU A 189 -6.76 7.96 33.21
CA LEU A 189 -5.51 7.34 32.71
C LEU A 189 -5.80 6.07 31.93
N LEU A 190 -6.64 5.17 32.45
CA LEU A 190 -6.99 3.92 31.79
C LEU A 190 -7.79 4.13 30.51
N ALA A 191 -8.71 5.09 30.51
CA ALA A 191 -9.45 5.50 29.33
C ALA A 191 -8.50 5.94 28.20
N VAL A 192 -7.56 6.85 28.51
CA VAL A 192 -6.60 7.35 27.52
C VAL A 192 -5.72 6.23 26.98
N VAL A 193 -5.18 5.38 27.85
CA VAL A 193 -4.33 4.25 27.45
C VAL A 193 -5.11 3.25 26.59
N GLY A 194 -6.30 2.86 27.01
CA GLY A 194 -7.16 1.95 26.26
C GLY A 194 -7.51 2.50 24.88
N TRP A 195 -7.81 3.80 24.80
CA TRP A 195 -8.11 4.48 23.54
C TRP A 195 -6.91 4.51 22.58
N LEU A 196 -5.69 4.78 23.08
CA LEU A 196 -4.48 4.76 22.27
C LEU A 196 -4.23 3.40 21.63
N PHE A 197 -4.31 2.31 22.42
CA PHE A 197 -4.15 0.95 21.88
C PHE A 197 -5.24 0.59 20.88
N LEU A 198 -6.46 1.01 21.11
CA LEU A 198 -7.58 0.77 20.21
C LEU A 198 -7.39 1.52 18.88
N TRP A 199 -6.87 2.75 18.94
CA TRP A 199 -6.57 3.55 17.76
C TRP A 199 -5.45 2.94 16.93
N ASP A 200 -4.33 2.56 17.54
CA ASP A 200 -3.21 1.89 16.88
C ASP A 200 -3.65 0.57 16.22
N GLY A 201 -4.50 -0.19 16.92
CA GLY A 201 -5.09 -1.41 16.37
C GLY A 201 -5.94 -1.14 15.14
N LEU A 202 -6.79 -0.11 15.19
CA LEU A 202 -7.67 0.27 14.08
C LEU A 202 -6.88 0.81 12.89
N GLU A 203 -5.84 1.61 13.14
CA GLU A 203 -4.94 2.12 12.11
C GLU A 203 -4.26 0.98 11.34
N SER A 204 -3.67 0.02 12.05
CA SER A 204 -3.05 -1.16 11.45
C SER A 204 -4.04 -2.00 10.63
N LEU A 205 -5.26 -2.19 11.12
CA LEU A 205 -6.29 -2.97 10.43
C LEU A 205 -6.86 -2.30 9.18
N LEU A 206 -6.98 -0.97 9.16
CA LEU A 206 -7.63 -0.23 8.08
C LEU A 206 -6.65 0.31 7.05
N TYR A 207 -5.56 0.96 7.51
CA TYR A 207 -4.64 1.68 6.64
C TYR A 207 -3.48 0.80 6.17
N ASP A 208 -2.71 0.23 7.09
CA ASP A 208 -1.52 -0.56 6.75
C ASP A 208 -1.88 -1.78 5.90
N ARG A 209 -2.96 -2.46 6.28
CA ARG A 209 -3.47 -3.61 5.51
C ARG A 209 -3.89 -3.24 4.09
N SER A 210 -4.54 -2.08 3.91
CA SER A 210 -4.99 -1.62 2.58
C SER A 210 -3.81 -1.33 1.66
N GLU A 211 -2.76 -0.73 2.19
CA GLU A 211 -1.55 -0.41 1.42
C GLU A 211 -0.81 -1.68 0.99
N ILE A 212 -0.60 -2.62 1.92
CA ILE A 212 0.05 -3.91 1.61
C ILE A 212 -0.77 -4.69 0.58
N LYS A 213 -2.11 -4.71 0.68
CA LYS A 213 -2.97 -5.35 -0.29
C LYS A 213 -2.80 -4.75 -1.70
N THR A 214 -2.69 -3.44 -1.81
CA THR A 214 -2.45 -2.78 -3.08
C THR A 214 -1.08 -3.17 -3.67
N ARG A 215 -0.04 -3.22 -2.84
CA ARG A 215 1.29 -3.70 -3.26
C ARG A 215 1.26 -5.15 -3.73
N LEU A 216 0.57 -6.04 -3.02
CA LEU A 216 0.39 -7.43 -3.43
C LEU A 216 -0.29 -7.56 -4.78
N ILE A 217 -1.39 -6.82 -5.04
CA ILE A 217 -2.08 -6.84 -6.33
C ILE A 217 -1.12 -6.44 -7.45
N ARG A 218 -0.27 -5.42 -7.25
CA ARG A 218 0.74 -4.99 -8.23
C ARG A 218 1.77 -6.08 -8.51
N LEU A 219 2.30 -6.72 -7.46
CA LEU A 219 3.27 -7.81 -7.61
C LEU A 219 2.68 -9.03 -8.33
N TYR A 220 1.44 -9.42 -8.00
CA TYR A 220 0.73 -10.51 -8.67
C TYR A 220 0.50 -10.20 -10.16
N ARG A 221 0.24 -8.95 -10.50
CA ARG A 221 0.03 -8.50 -11.87
C ARG A 221 1.31 -8.68 -12.70
N ILE A 222 2.48 -8.30 -12.17
CA ILE A 222 3.76 -8.50 -12.86
C ILE A 222 4.13 -9.98 -12.92
N LEU A 223 3.88 -10.76 -11.86
CA LEU A 223 4.14 -12.21 -11.87
C LEU A 223 3.37 -12.93 -12.98
N ASN A 224 2.12 -12.50 -13.24
CA ASN A 224 1.25 -13.05 -14.27
C ASN A 224 1.44 -12.38 -15.63
N ALA A 225 2.25 -11.32 -15.72
CA ALA A 225 2.49 -10.61 -16.95
C ALA A 225 3.10 -11.51 -18.04
N LYS A 226 2.72 -11.26 -19.28
CA LYS A 226 3.37 -11.86 -20.43
C LYS A 226 4.74 -11.19 -20.59
N VAL A 227 5.81 -12.01 -20.62
CA VAL A 227 7.18 -11.50 -20.76
C VAL A 227 7.68 -11.83 -22.16
N HIS A 228 7.97 -10.81 -22.94
CA HIS A 228 8.55 -10.92 -24.27
C HIS A 228 9.99 -10.40 -24.23
N VAL A 229 10.91 -11.19 -24.78
CA VAL A 229 12.31 -10.77 -24.96
C VAL A 229 12.57 -10.68 -26.45
N ARG A 230 12.87 -9.48 -26.93
CA ARG A 230 13.04 -9.16 -28.36
C ARG A 230 14.34 -8.39 -28.56
N GLN A 231 14.93 -8.54 -29.74
CA GLN A 231 16.05 -7.69 -30.16
C GLN A 231 15.50 -6.35 -30.65
N TYR A 232 16.22 -5.26 -30.43
CA TYR A 232 15.92 -3.97 -31.04
C TYR A 232 15.89 -4.09 -32.56
N SER A 233 14.74 -3.76 -33.15
CA SER A 233 14.65 -3.60 -34.59
C SER A 233 15.28 -2.27 -35.01
N LYS A 234 15.87 -2.17 -36.20
CA LYS A 234 16.37 -0.91 -36.77
C LYS A 234 15.30 0.21 -36.73
N LYS A 235 14.01 -0.15 -36.90
CA LYS A 235 12.91 0.79 -36.81
C LYS A 235 12.74 1.36 -35.39
N ILE A 236 12.89 0.52 -34.37
CA ILE A 236 12.79 0.93 -32.95
C ILE A 236 14.00 1.78 -32.56
N LYS A 237 15.21 1.43 -33.04
CA LYS A 237 16.42 2.24 -32.80
C LYS A 237 16.24 3.68 -33.31
N ARG A 238 15.65 3.87 -34.47
CA ARG A 238 15.33 5.21 -35.02
C ARG A 238 14.28 5.96 -34.19
N GLU A 239 13.23 5.28 -33.78
CA GLU A 239 12.14 5.85 -33.02
C GLU A 239 12.58 6.36 -31.63
N TYR A 240 13.54 5.69 -31.03
CA TYR A 240 14.12 6.05 -29.73
C TYR A 240 15.44 6.83 -29.81
N GLY A 241 15.90 7.22 -31.01
CA GLY A 241 17.11 8.01 -31.19
C GLY A 241 18.40 7.31 -30.76
N LEU A 242 18.44 5.96 -30.79
CA LEU A 242 19.56 5.12 -30.38
C LEU A 242 20.51 4.79 -31.56
N GLU A 243 20.35 5.44 -32.72
CA GLU A 243 21.34 5.34 -33.79
C GLU A 243 22.52 6.23 -33.40
N GLU A 244 23.68 5.62 -33.16
CA GLU A 244 24.95 6.32 -33.13
C GLU A 244 25.11 7.05 -34.45
N GLU A 245 25.29 8.39 -34.41
CA GLU A 245 25.83 9.13 -35.54
C GLU A 245 27.18 8.49 -35.82
N THR A 246 27.26 7.69 -36.88
CA THR A 246 28.54 7.29 -37.46
C THR A 246 29.21 8.54 -37.95
N GLU A 247 30.12 9.09 -37.14
CA GLU A 247 31.08 10.09 -37.58
C GLU A 247 31.89 9.47 -38.73
N GLU A 248 31.65 9.93 -39.96
CA GLU A 248 32.57 9.81 -41.09
C GLU A 248 33.72 10.82 -41.00
#